data_72d22876ab260c59c5667a448dbec33b
#
_entry.id   72d22876ab260c59c5667a448dbec33b
#
_cell.length_a   1.000
_cell.length_b   1.000
_cell.length_c   1.000
_cell.angle_alpha   90.00
_cell.angle_beta   90.00
_cell.angle_gamma   90.00
#
_symmetry.space_group_name_H-M   'P 1'
#
loop_
_entity.id
_entity.type
_entity.pdbx_description
1 polymer ?
#
loop_
_entity_poly.entity_id
_entity_poly.type
_entity_poly.pdbx_seq_one_letter_code
_entity_poly.pdbx_strand_id
1 'polypeptide(L)'
;DKQADFVISINGKDNSRIVCDQYYDAFTYQYGVQYGMIDVTDDLQQKNTGKFIPMNMCYGYELEIPTTKEKVGFKSFETGKLTYGNANPTSDDYQSLADFIYKDGKLEIKIPWQLLNVMDPSSKKIMDDFYTAQSITPTDLNGITVGLGKSGNIELTGTYDYQSWTTPTFHERLKPAYYVLQKNLKKYND
;
A
#
# COMPACT_ATOMS: atom_id res chain seq x y z
N ASP A 1 21.33 -2.88 -15.38
CA ASP A 1 19.94 -3.33 -15.27
C ASP A 1 19.21 -2.42 -14.31
N LYS A 2 18.10 -1.84 -14.77
CA LYS A 2 17.28 -0.95 -13.95
C LYS A 2 16.25 -1.82 -13.27
N GLN A 3 16.37 -1.97 -11.97
CA GLN A 3 15.48 -2.78 -11.16
C GLN A 3 14.58 -1.85 -10.35
N ALA A 4 13.33 -2.24 -10.20
CA ALA A 4 12.34 -1.49 -9.44
C ALA A 4 11.91 -2.32 -8.22
N ASP A 5 11.69 -1.66 -7.09
CA ASP A 5 11.12 -2.30 -5.90
C ASP A 5 9.61 -2.46 -6.05
N PHE A 6 8.98 -1.52 -6.75
CA PHE A 6 7.54 -1.49 -7.01
C PHE A 6 7.26 -1.21 -8.48
N VAL A 7 6.19 -1.81 -9.01
CA VAL A 7 5.71 -1.57 -10.37
C VAL A 7 4.23 -1.19 -10.33
N ILE A 8 3.91 -0.03 -10.89
CA ILE A 8 2.54 0.41 -11.11
C ILE A 8 2.16 0.12 -12.55
N SER A 9 1.18 -0.75 -12.75
CA SER A 9 0.65 -1.09 -14.06
C SER A 9 -0.72 -0.45 -14.25
N ILE A 10 -0.84 0.48 -15.19
CA ILE A 10 -2.11 1.08 -15.58
C ILE A 10 -2.67 0.32 -16.78
N ASN A 11 -3.70 -0.48 -16.53
CA ASN A 11 -4.34 -1.36 -17.52
C ASN A 11 -5.86 -1.23 -17.48
N GLY A 12 -6.37 -0.09 -17.93
CA GLY A 12 -7.79 0.25 -17.85
C GLY A 12 -8.23 0.57 -16.42
N LYS A 13 -9.55 0.77 -16.25
CA LYS A 13 -10.13 1.22 -14.97
C LYS A 13 -10.12 0.15 -13.88
N ASP A 14 -10.26 -1.12 -14.27
CA ASP A 14 -10.55 -2.22 -13.34
C ASP A 14 -9.35 -3.17 -13.13
N ASN A 15 -8.29 -3.07 -13.98
CA ASN A 15 -7.15 -3.98 -13.93
C ASN A 15 -5.82 -3.30 -13.61
N SER A 16 -5.88 -2.06 -13.12
CA SER A 16 -4.69 -1.31 -12.70
C SER A 16 -4.30 -1.69 -11.28
N ARG A 17 -2.99 -1.81 -11.05
CA ARG A 17 -2.47 -2.22 -9.75
C ARG A 17 -1.03 -1.78 -9.52
N ILE A 18 -0.63 -1.76 -8.26
CA ILE A 18 0.76 -1.75 -7.82
C ILE A 18 1.13 -3.16 -7.34
N VAL A 19 2.32 -3.60 -7.69
CA VAL A 19 2.94 -4.85 -7.23
C VAL A 19 4.32 -4.55 -6.66
N CYS A 20 4.80 -5.40 -5.78
CA CYS A 20 6.09 -5.28 -5.12
C CYS A 20 7.04 -6.38 -5.60
N ASP A 21 8.35 -6.10 -5.73
CA ASP A 21 9.35 -7.18 -5.82
C ASP A 21 9.18 -8.08 -4.59
N GLN A 22 9.15 -9.41 -4.81
CA GLN A 22 8.86 -10.37 -3.73
C GLN A 22 9.79 -10.23 -2.52
N TYR A 23 11.03 -9.76 -2.73
CA TYR A 23 11.99 -9.53 -1.65
C TYR A 23 11.52 -8.43 -0.69
N TYR A 24 10.83 -7.40 -1.18
CA TYR A 24 10.36 -6.26 -0.39
C TYR A 24 8.89 -6.38 0.04
N ASP A 25 8.25 -7.55 -0.13
CA ASP A 25 6.88 -7.75 0.33
C ASP A 25 6.83 -8.04 1.83
N ALA A 26 6.50 -7.01 2.61
CA ALA A 26 6.39 -7.08 4.06
C ALA A 26 5.36 -8.11 4.54
N PHE A 27 4.28 -8.32 3.78
CA PHE A 27 3.25 -9.31 4.11
C PHE A 27 3.83 -10.74 4.05
N THR A 28 4.51 -11.09 2.96
CA THR A 28 5.12 -12.42 2.81
C THR A 28 6.24 -12.63 3.84
N TYR A 29 7.04 -11.60 4.11
CA TYR A 29 8.06 -11.69 5.16
C TYR A 29 7.43 -11.96 6.53
N GLN A 30 6.43 -11.19 6.94
CA GLN A 30 5.83 -11.31 8.25
C GLN A 30 5.06 -12.62 8.43
N TYR A 31 4.14 -12.91 7.51
CA TYR A 31 3.24 -14.06 7.65
C TYR A 31 3.83 -15.38 7.14
N GLY A 32 4.76 -15.32 6.19
CA GLY A 32 5.46 -16.49 5.70
C GLY A 32 6.73 -16.80 6.49
N VAL A 33 7.68 -15.87 6.51
CA VAL A 33 9.01 -16.13 7.10
C VAL A 33 8.97 -16.10 8.63
N GLN A 34 8.37 -15.06 9.23
CA GLN A 34 8.38 -14.92 10.70
C GLN A 34 7.35 -15.83 11.39
N TYR A 35 6.15 -15.97 10.84
CA TYR A 35 5.06 -16.67 11.51
C TYR A 35 4.72 -18.04 10.92
N GLY A 36 5.19 -18.37 9.71
CA GLY A 36 4.90 -19.65 9.06
C GLY A 36 3.41 -19.90 8.78
N MET A 37 2.65 -18.82 8.55
CA MET A 37 1.19 -18.88 8.34
C MET A 37 0.80 -19.03 6.87
N ILE A 38 1.72 -18.74 5.96
CA ILE A 38 1.57 -18.89 4.51
C ILE A 38 2.83 -19.55 3.94
N ASP A 39 2.66 -20.28 2.85
CA ASP A 39 3.77 -20.90 2.15
C ASP A 39 4.65 -19.87 1.47
N VAL A 40 5.95 -20.07 1.50
CA VAL A 40 6.94 -19.22 0.85
C VAL A 40 7.76 -20.03 -0.16
N THR A 41 8.29 -19.36 -1.18
CA THR A 41 9.15 -19.97 -2.19
C THR A 41 10.61 -19.93 -1.76
N ASP A 42 11.43 -20.87 -2.24
CA ASP A 42 12.85 -20.98 -1.88
C ASP A 42 13.69 -19.77 -2.35
N ASP A 43 13.21 -19.05 -3.36
CA ASP A 43 13.88 -17.88 -3.94
C ASP A 43 13.48 -16.55 -3.29
N LEU A 44 12.63 -16.57 -2.24
CA LEU A 44 12.09 -15.38 -1.59
C LEU A 44 13.18 -14.41 -1.08
N GLN A 45 14.32 -14.93 -0.63
CA GLN A 45 15.43 -14.13 -0.11
C GLN A 45 16.39 -13.62 -1.19
N GLN A 46 16.05 -13.78 -2.47
CA GLN A 46 16.87 -13.27 -3.57
C GLN A 46 16.36 -11.90 -4.01
N LYS A 47 17.27 -10.91 -3.98
CA LYS A 47 16.98 -9.56 -4.50
C LYS A 47 16.97 -9.56 -6.02
N ASN A 48 16.15 -8.68 -6.57
CA ASN A 48 16.22 -8.32 -7.99
C ASN A 48 15.96 -9.49 -8.95
N THR A 49 15.10 -10.40 -8.54
CA THR A 49 14.69 -11.53 -9.40
C THR A 49 13.78 -11.10 -10.55
N GLY A 50 13.23 -9.90 -10.48
CA GLY A 50 12.17 -9.43 -11.41
C GLY A 50 10.81 -10.08 -11.16
N LYS A 51 10.66 -10.80 -10.06
CA LYS A 51 9.42 -11.46 -9.67
C LYS A 51 8.59 -10.50 -8.80
N PHE A 52 7.59 -9.90 -9.41
CA PHE A 52 6.66 -8.99 -8.73
C PHE A 52 5.41 -9.74 -8.30
N ILE A 53 4.99 -9.52 -7.08
CA ILE A 53 3.83 -10.17 -6.48
C ILE A 53 2.78 -9.14 -6.02
N PRO A 54 1.49 -9.52 -5.96
CA PRO A 54 0.45 -8.67 -5.39
C PRO A 54 0.71 -8.39 -3.91
N MET A 55 0.53 -7.15 -3.50
CA MET A 55 0.62 -6.76 -2.11
C MET A 55 -0.68 -7.13 -1.38
N ASN A 56 -0.56 -7.71 -0.20
CA ASN A 56 -1.68 -8.18 0.59
C ASN A 56 -1.69 -7.59 2.00
N MET A 57 -2.86 -7.59 2.63
CA MET A 57 -3.04 -7.30 4.05
C MET A 57 -3.83 -8.43 4.71
N CYS A 58 -3.37 -8.89 5.88
CA CYS A 58 -4.09 -9.84 6.69
C CYS A 58 -5.26 -9.16 7.41
N TYR A 59 -6.41 -9.81 7.45
CA TYR A 59 -7.55 -9.39 8.25
C TYR A 59 -8.11 -10.50 9.14
N GLY A 60 -7.53 -11.69 9.12
CA GLY A 60 -7.90 -12.79 9.99
C GLY A 60 -6.79 -13.84 10.08
N TYR A 61 -6.41 -14.19 11.30
CA TYR A 61 -5.47 -15.29 11.57
C TYR A 61 -6.17 -16.64 11.54
N GLU A 62 -5.39 -17.70 11.32
CA GLU A 62 -5.89 -19.06 11.57
C GLU A 62 -6.17 -19.21 13.07
N LEU A 63 -7.35 -19.71 13.40
CA LEU A 63 -7.74 -20.00 14.77
C LEU A 63 -8.68 -21.20 14.82
N GLU A 64 -8.70 -21.89 15.96
CA GLU A 64 -9.69 -22.91 16.28
C GLU A 64 -10.69 -22.32 17.30
N ILE A 65 -11.99 -22.44 17.00
CA ILE A 65 -13.04 -22.01 17.92
C ILE A 65 -13.10 -23.04 19.09
N PRO A 66 -12.82 -22.63 20.34
CA PRO A 66 -12.67 -23.58 21.45
C PRO A 66 -13.88 -24.47 21.71
N THR A 67 -15.10 -23.95 21.45
CA THR A 67 -16.36 -24.64 21.73
C THR A 67 -16.78 -25.60 20.63
N THR A 68 -16.63 -25.24 19.37
CA THR A 68 -17.07 -26.02 18.20
C THR A 68 -15.95 -26.82 17.56
N LYS A 69 -14.68 -26.52 17.90
CA LYS A 69 -13.48 -27.07 17.24
C LYS A 69 -13.40 -26.77 15.74
N GLU A 70 -14.19 -25.84 15.29
CA GLU A 70 -14.15 -25.35 13.91
C GLU A 70 -12.87 -24.56 13.68
N LYS A 71 -12.16 -24.85 12.58
CA LYS A 71 -10.98 -24.11 12.15
C LYS A 71 -11.41 -22.98 11.21
N VAL A 72 -11.04 -21.76 11.57
CA VAL A 72 -11.14 -20.57 10.72
C VAL A 72 -9.77 -20.35 10.09
N GLY A 73 -9.68 -20.43 8.77
CA GLY A 73 -8.41 -20.27 8.05
C GLY A 73 -7.89 -18.83 8.02
N PHE A 74 -6.61 -18.71 7.71
CA PHE A 74 -5.95 -17.43 7.47
C PHE A 74 -6.62 -16.64 6.33
N LYS A 75 -6.85 -15.35 6.53
CA LYS A 75 -7.56 -14.50 5.57
C LYS A 75 -6.77 -13.26 5.24
N SER A 76 -6.60 -13.01 3.95
CA SER A 76 -5.97 -11.82 3.42
C SER A 76 -6.73 -11.26 2.22
N PHE A 77 -6.43 -10.03 1.82
CA PHE A 77 -6.92 -9.43 0.59
C PHE A 77 -5.83 -8.58 -0.07
N GLU A 78 -5.91 -8.45 -1.39
CA GLU A 78 -4.98 -7.65 -2.17
C GLU A 78 -5.24 -6.15 -1.95
N THR A 79 -4.23 -5.43 -1.49
CA THR A 79 -4.27 -3.98 -1.26
C THR A 79 -3.74 -3.16 -2.44
N GLY A 80 -3.02 -3.80 -3.36
CA GLY A 80 -2.38 -3.15 -4.51
C GLY A 80 -3.31 -2.84 -5.67
N LYS A 81 -4.59 -3.22 -5.64
CA LYS A 81 -5.58 -2.84 -6.67
C LYS A 81 -5.85 -1.36 -6.62
N LEU A 82 -5.73 -0.69 -7.77
CA LEU A 82 -5.91 0.75 -7.88
C LEU A 82 -7.33 1.10 -8.34
N THR A 83 -7.92 2.09 -7.68
CA THR A 83 -9.26 2.59 -7.96
C THR A 83 -9.20 3.77 -8.92
N TYR A 84 -9.93 3.66 -10.04
CA TYR A 84 -10.05 4.76 -10.99
C TYR A 84 -10.99 5.84 -10.46
N GLY A 85 -10.56 7.09 -10.55
CA GLY A 85 -11.34 8.26 -10.17
C GLY A 85 -10.45 9.48 -9.92
N ASN A 86 -11.08 10.62 -9.62
CA ASN A 86 -10.37 11.85 -9.36
C ASN A 86 -9.99 11.97 -7.88
N ALA A 87 -8.70 11.89 -7.59
CA ALA A 87 -8.15 12.00 -6.23
C ALA A 87 -7.84 13.46 -5.81
N ASN A 88 -8.11 14.46 -6.66
CA ASN A 88 -7.88 15.87 -6.35
C ASN A 88 -9.01 16.41 -5.44
N PRO A 89 -8.74 16.78 -4.17
CA PRO A 89 -9.76 17.20 -3.22
C PRO A 89 -10.42 18.55 -3.55
N THR A 90 -9.87 19.30 -4.50
CA THR A 90 -10.44 20.56 -4.94
C THR A 90 -11.34 20.44 -6.18
N SER A 91 -11.53 19.24 -6.69
CA SER A 91 -12.32 18.97 -7.89
C SER A 91 -13.76 18.60 -7.53
N ASP A 92 -14.73 19.02 -8.33
CA ASP A 92 -16.16 18.75 -8.13
C ASP A 92 -16.47 17.23 -8.21
N ASP A 93 -15.66 16.47 -8.97
CA ASP A 93 -15.78 15.01 -9.12
C ASP A 93 -14.84 14.23 -8.20
N TYR A 94 -14.41 14.84 -7.09
CA TYR A 94 -13.50 14.21 -6.13
C TYR A 94 -14.02 12.89 -5.55
N GLN A 95 -13.14 11.90 -5.56
CA GLN A 95 -13.37 10.60 -4.96
C GLN A 95 -12.22 10.25 -4.00
N SER A 96 -12.51 10.21 -2.71
CA SER A 96 -11.48 10.04 -1.66
C SER A 96 -10.70 8.73 -1.71
N LEU A 97 -11.24 7.71 -2.38
CA LEU A 97 -10.61 6.38 -2.53
C LEU A 97 -9.97 6.20 -3.91
N ALA A 98 -9.99 7.23 -4.77
CA ALA A 98 -9.36 7.14 -6.08
C ALA A 98 -7.84 7.18 -5.96
N ASP A 99 -7.19 6.35 -6.75
CA ASP A 99 -5.75 6.24 -6.86
C ASP A 99 -5.22 6.79 -8.18
N PHE A 100 -6.01 6.76 -9.25
CA PHE A 100 -5.56 7.30 -10.53
C PHE A 100 -6.70 7.77 -11.42
N ILE A 101 -6.37 8.72 -12.29
CA ILE A 101 -7.24 9.19 -13.37
C ILE A 101 -6.44 9.42 -14.64
N TYR A 102 -7.04 9.12 -15.79
CA TYR A 102 -6.54 9.53 -17.09
C TYR A 102 -7.55 10.47 -17.72
N LYS A 103 -7.16 11.72 -17.92
CA LYS A 103 -8.01 12.77 -18.46
C LYS A 103 -7.16 13.76 -19.28
N ASP A 104 -7.67 14.19 -20.43
CA ASP A 104 -7.05 15.20 -21.28
C ASP A 104 -5.59 14.90 -21.65
N GLY A 105 -5.28 13.62 -21.92
CA GLY A 105 -3.92 13.18 -22.28
C GLY A 105 -2.94 13.12 -21.09
N LYS A 106 -3.41 13.33 -19.85
CA LYS A 106 -2.61 13.27 -18.64
C LYS A 106 -3.03 12.09 -17.79
N LEU A 107 -2.04 11.41 -17.21
CA LEU A 107 -2.22 10.38 -16.19
C LEU A 107 -1.78 10.96 -14.86
N GLU A 108 -2.71 11.00 -13.91
CA GLU A 108 -2.43 11.37 -12.52
C GLU A 108 -2.57 10.13 -11.65
N ILE A 109 -1.59 9.88 -10.79
CA ILE A 109 -1.55 8.73 -9.88
C ILE A 109 -1.25 9.23 -8.47
N LYS A 110 -2.04 8.76 -7.51
CA LYS A 110 -1.87 9.02 -6.08
C LYS A 110 -1.74 7.69 -5.36
N ILE A 111 -0.55 7.34 -4.92
CA ILE A 111 -0.28 6.10 -4.21
C ILE A 111 -0.18 6.37 -2.70
N PRO A 112 -0.92 5.64 -1.87
CA PRO A 112 -0.71 5.67 -0.42
C PRO A 112 0.72 5.29 -0.05
N TRP A 113 1.31 6.01 0.89
CA TRP A 113 2.68 5.78 1.36
C TRP A 113 2.95 4.33 1.77
N GLN A 114 1.96 3.68 2.37
CA GLN A 114 2.05 2.29 2.83
C GLN A 114 2.25 1.28 1.69
N LEU A 115 1.75 1.58 0.49
CA LEU A 115 1.99 0.75 -0.71
C LEU A 115 3.41 0.90 -1.27
N LEU A 116 4.22 1.77 -0.71
CA LEU A 116 5.64 1.94 -1.01
C LEU A 116 6.52 1.58 0.20
N ASN A 117 6.01 0.81 1.15
CA ASN A 117 6.69 0.45 2.41
C ASN A 117 7.14 1.64 3.26
N VAL A 118 6.59 2.83 3.04
CA VAL A 118 6.91 4.02 3.86
C VAL A 118 6.17 3.91 5.18
N MET A 119 6.91 3.88 6.28
CA MET A 119 6.39 3.73 7.64
C MET A 119 5.95 5.07 8.23
N ASP A 120 6.77 6.09 8.04
CA ASP A 120 6.47 7.45 8.48
C ASP A 120 6.95 8.46 7.43
N PRO A 121 6.04 8.99 6.60
CA PRO A 121 6.42 9.97 5.60
C PRO A 121 6.88 11.30 6.22
N SER A 122 6.39 11.67 7.41
CA SER A 122 6.71 12.95 8.03
C SER A 122 8.17 13.04 8.46
N SER A 123 8.74 11.94 8.95
CA SER A 123 10.15 11.82 9.33
C SER A 123 11.00 11.09 8.28
N LYS A 124 10.45 10.82 7.09
CA LYS A 124 11.13 10.13 5.98
C LYS A 124 11.66 8.75 6.41
N LYS A 125 10.78 7.92 6.98
CA LYS A 125 11.12 6.54 7.36
C LYS A 125 10.43 5.53 6.47
N ILE A 126 11.21 4.57 5.97
CA ILE A 126 10.77 3.44 5.15
C ILE A 126 11.16 2.14 5.86
N MET A 127 10.49 1.04 5.52
CA MET A 127 10.90 -0.28 6.00
C MET A 127 12.31 -0.61 5.50
N ASP A 128 13.17 -1.08 6.41
CA ASP A 128 14.53 -1.54 6.11
C ASP A 128 14.51 -2.89 5.39
N ASP A 129 15.68 -3.38 5.02
CA ASP A 129 15.88 -4.73 4.48
C ASP A 129 15.51 -5.78 5.55
N PHE A 130 14.35 -6.42 5.36
CA PHE A 130 13.75 -7.36 6.32
C PHE A 130 14.69 -8.53 6.65
N TYR A 131 15.40 -9.04 5.66
CA TYR A 131 16.23 -10.23 5.79
C TYR A 131 17.56 -9.93 6.46
N THR A 132 18.14 -8.75 6.20
CA THR A 132 19.34 -8.28 6.88
C THR A 132 19.04 -7.86 8.31
N ALA A 133 17.99 -7.10 8.53
CA ALA A 133 17.56 -6.65 9.85
C ALA A 133 16.91 -7.77 10.69
N GLN A 134 16.49 -8.86 10.05
CA GLN A 134 15.70 -9.95 10.65
C GLN A 134 14.42 -9.46 11.34
N SER A 135 13.90 -8.33 10.90
CA SER A 135 12.74 -7.66 11.46
C SER A 135 12.21 -6.58 10.52
N ILE A 136 10.97 -6.13 10.75
CA ILE A 136 10.42 -4.93 10.11
C ILE A 136 10.81 -3.73 10.96
N THR A 137 11.86 -3.04 10.56
CA THR A 137 12.41 -1.86 11.26
C THR A 137 12.47 -0.65 10.32
N PRO A 138 12.48 0.59 10.85
CA PRO A 138 12.57 1.77 10.01
C PRO A 138 14.02 2.11 9.65
N THR A 139 14.22 2.56 8.41
CA THR A 139 15.45 3.21 7.93
C THR A 139 15.12 4.53 7.24
N ASP A 140 16.13 5.33 6.90
CA ASP A 140 15.93 6.64 6.26
C ASP A 140 15.55 6.49 4.77
N LEU A 141 14.48 7.18 4.36
CA LEU A 141 14.09 7.33 2.97
C LEU A 141 14.86 8.50 2.33
N ASN A 142 15.84 8.17 1.50
CA ASN A 142 16.71 9.18 0.85
C ASN A 142 16.16 9.74 -0.46
N GLY A 143 15.05 9.19 -0.94
CA GLY A 143 14.37 9.61 -2.17
C GLY A 143 13.65 8.47 -2.86
N ILE A 144 12.76 8.80 -3.78
CA ILE A 144 11.99 7.85 -4.58
C ILE A 144 12.33 8.06 -6.04
N THR A 145 13.02 7.11 -6.63
CA THR A 145 13.34 7.16 -8.07
C THR A 145 12.16 6.64 -8.87
N VAL A 146 11.71 7.44 -9.82
CA VAL A 146 10.56 7.12 -10.67
C VAL A 146 11.05 6.85 -12.09
N GLY A 147 10.56 5.77 -12.69
CA GLY A 147 10.75 5.44 -14.08
C GLY A 147 9.40 5.33 -14.79
N LEU A 148 9.34 5.72 -16.04
CA LEU A 148 8.21 5.53 -16.92
C LEU A 148 8.57 4.60 -18.06
N GLY A 149 7.66 3.74 -18.46
CA GLY A 149 7.95 2.79 -19.53
C GLY A 149 6.71 2.22 -20.19
N LYS A 150 6.93 1.69 -21.38
CA LYS A 150 5.94 0.92 -22.12
C LYS A 150 6.61 -0.35 -22.62
N SER A 151 5.98 -1.51 -22.39
CA SER A 151 6.45 -2.81 -22.93
C SER A 151 7.92 -3.14 -22.60
N GLY A 152 8.34 -2.89 -21.37
CA GLY A 152 9.67 -3.27 -20.87
C GLY A 152 10.79 -2.25 -21.11
N ASN A 153 10.56 -1.19 -21.87
CA ASN A 153 11.50 -0.08 -21.96
C ASN A 153 11.17 0.97 -20.91
N ILE A 154 12.04 1.10 -19.89
CA ILE A 154 11.85 2.04 -18.78
C ILE A 154 12.90 3.14 -18.88
N GLU A 155 12.45 4.38 -18.89
CA GLU A 155 13.28 5.57 -18.71
C GLU A 155 13.13 6.10 -17.30
N LEU A 156 14.26 6.37 -16.63
CA LEU A 156 14.26 7.04 -15.35
C LEU A 156 13.93 8.52 -15.55
N THR A 157 12.92 9.02 -14.87
CA THR A 157 12.49 10.41 -14.95
C THR A 157 13.18 11.30 -13.93
N GLY A 158 13.65 10.73 -12.83
CA GLY A 158 14.35 11.42 -11.77
C GLY A 158 14.08 10.81 -10.40
N THR A 159 14.71 11.40 -9.39
CA THR A 159 14.50 11.03 -7.99
C THR A 159 13.73 12.15 -7.31
N TYR A 160 12.57 11.79 -6.77
CA TYR A 160 11.77 12.68 -5.94
C TYR A 160 12.30 12.67 -4.52
N ASP A 161 12.56 13.84 -3.99
CA ASP A 161 12.86 14.07 -2.58
C ASP A 161 11.95 15.16 -2.02
N TYR A 162 11.69 15.10 -0.72
CA TYR A 162 10.86 16.07 -0.03
C TYR A 162 11.42 16.34 1.37
N GLN A 163 11.04 17.49 1.94
CA GLN A 163 11.44 17.85 3.29
C GLN A 163 10.54 17.17 4.32
N SER A 164 11.15 16.69 5.41
CA SER A 164 10.39 16.22 6.58
C SER A 164 9.53 17.34 7.17
N TRP A 165 8.46 16.97 7.86
CA TRP A 165 7.58 17.91 8.55
C TRP A 165 7.21 17.41 9.93
N THR A 166 6.94 18.34 10.85
CA THR A 166 6.56 18.04 12.24
C THR A 166 5.08 18.30 12.52
N THR A 167 4.43 19.10 11.68
CA THR A 167 3.01 19.40 11.81
C THR A 167 2.21 18.40 10.98
N PRO A 168 1.38 17.54 11.58
CA PRO A 168 0.56 16.62 10.82
C PRO A 168 -0.41 17.40 9.93
N THR A 169 -0.42 17.06 8.64
CA THR A 169 -1.46 17.51 7.72
C THR A 169 -2.52 16.41 7.62
N PHE A 170 -3.76 16.75 7.91
CA PHE A 170 -4.87 15.82 7.77
C PHE A 170 -6.10 16.52 7.19
N HIS A 171 -6.89 15.76 6.49
CA HIS A 171 -8.22 16.19 6.09
C HIS A 171 -9.23 15.38 6.90
N GLU A 172 -10.02 16.08 7.70
CA GLU A 172 -11.12 15.43 8.40
C GLU A 172 -12.16 14.94 7.41
N ARG A 173 -12.50 13.68 7.49
CA ARG A 173 -13.62 13.08 6.82
C ARG A 173 -14.51 12.42 7.84
N LEU A 174 -15.56 13.12 8.25
CA LEU A 174 -16.55 12.56 9.16
C LEU A 174 -17.32 11.44 8.43
N LYS A 175 -17.31 10.25 9.01
CA LYS A 175 -18.10 9.13 8.48
C LYS A 175 -19.60 9.46 8.57
N PRO A 176 -20.44 8.97 7.64
CA PRO A 176 -21.89 9.17 7.71
C PRO A 176 -22.52 8.79 9.07
N ALA A 177 -21.98 7.76 9.72
CA ALA A 177 -22.39 7.34 11.06
C ALA A 177 -22.22 8.43 12.13
N TYR A 178 -21.26 9.35 11.99
CA TYR A 178 -21.09 10.49 12.91
C TYR A 178 -22.36 11.35 12.96
N TYR A 179 -22.91 11.71 11.81
CA TYR A 179 -24.11 12.56 11.73
C TYR A 179 -25.35 11.86 12.28
N VAL A 180 -25.46 10.54 12.06
CA VAL A 180 -26.53 9.72 12.62
C VAL A 180 -26.43 9.70 14.16
N LEU A 181 -25.25 9.49 14.71
CA LEU A 181 -25.02 9.53 16.15
C LEU A 181 -25.30 10.92 16.74
N GLN A 182 -24.76 11.96 16.13
CA GLN A 182 -24.98 13.34 16.57
C GLN A 182 -26.47 13.70 16.64
N LYS A 183 -27.24 13.33 15.60
CA LYS A 183 -28.68 13.56 15.56
C LYS A 183 -29.45 12.81 16.67
N ASN A 184 -29.04 11.56 16.96
CA ASN A 184 -29.71 10.74 17.95
C ASN A 184 -29.34 11.12 19.38
N LEU A 185 -28.08 11.46 19.64
CA LEU A 185 -27.59 11.85 20.96
C LEU A 185 -28.18 13.19 21.43
N LYS A 186 -28.48 14.12 20.50
CA LYS A 186 -29.17 15.38 20.85
C LYS A 186 -30.52 15.17 21.55
N LYS A 187 -31.17 14.02 21.38
CA LYS A 187 -32.46 13.71 22.02
C LYS A 187 -32.34 13.38 23.52
N TYR A 188 -31.12 13.21 24.03
CA TYR A 188 -30.85 12.83 25.41
C TYR A 188 -30.13 13.94 26.21
N ASN A 189 -29.97 15.11 25.60
CA ASN A 189 -29.34 16.29 26.24
C ASN A 189 -30.37 17.34 26.74
N ASP A 190 -31.64 16.96 26.84
CA ASP A 190 -32.72 17.77 27.45
C ASP A 190 -33.01 17.31 28.87
#